data_c1a4ef60ceb5bc247b6882d6ff381eb0
#
_entry.id   c1a4ef60ceb5bc247b6882d6ff381eb0
#
_cell.length_a   1.000
_cell.length_b   1.000
_cell.length_c   1.000
_cell.angle_alpha   90.00
_cell.angle_beta   90.00
_cell.angle_gamma   90.00
#
_symmetry.space_group_name_H-M   'P 1'
#
loop_
_entity.id
_entity.type
_entity.pdbx_description
1 polymer ?
#
loop_
_entity_poly.entity_id
_entity_poly.type
_entity_poly.pdbx_seq_one_letter_code
_entity_poly.pdbx_strand_id
1 'polypeptide(L)'
;MKLYLIRHGRQCSKLCNVDVDLSEEGYRHASLLGERLFREKIQAVYSSSLLRAVETAQAANLYWNVEHFIRPELGEISFGDMEGMSDEEIAVVYKDFKDQQGRMEEDLPYPGGECACDVVRRAEPVFMEMVRSGYDRIAVVTHGGVIRSMTAHYLGIPMARWRILGTSLENCSITQLDWDEENGRFLLERFNDYAHLEPYPDLLRRAWVDAVN
;
A
#
# COMPACT_ATOMS: atom_id res chain seq x y z
N MET A 1 -13.99 14.58 -2.37
CA MET A 1 -13.82 13.34 -1.57
C MET A 1 -12.34 13.08 -1.35
N LYS A 2 -11.93 12.48 -0.18
CA LYS A 2 -10.53 12.19 0.15
C LYS A 2 -10.33 10.69 0.35
N LEU A 3 -9.34 10.13 -0.33
CA LEU A 3 -8.86 8.77 -0.10
C LEU A 3 -7.53 8.80 0.62
N TYR A 4 -7.44 8.12 1.76
CA TYR A 4 -6.22 7.90 2.52
C TYR A 4 -5.73 6.49 2.22
N LEU A 5 -4.83 6.34 1.23
CA LEU A 5 -4.22 5.06 0.90
C LEU A 5 -3.14 4.74 1.92
N ILE A 6 -3.26 3.63 2.58
CA ILE A 6 -2.45 3.24 3.72
C ILE A 6 -1.76 1.92 3.40
N ARG A 7 -0.44 1.88 3.50
CA ARG A 7 0.27 0.61 3.47
C ARG A 7 0.02 -0.14 4.77
N HIS A 8 -0.27 -1.43 4.71
CA HIS A 8 -0.46 -2.28 5.90
C HIS A 8 0.67 -2.14 6.93
N GLY A 9 0.42 -2.45 8.20
CA GLY A 9 1.39 -2.50 9.29
C GLY A 9 2.48 -3.57 9.05
N ARG A 10 3.51 -3.61 9.92
CA ARG A 10 4.56 -4.63 9.84
C ARG A 10 3.97 -6.02 10.03
N GLN A 11 4.28 -6.94 9.11
CA GLN A 11 3.87 -8.34 9.16
C GLN A 11 4.89 -9.21 9.89
N CYS A 12 4.47 -10.41 10.34
CA CYS A 12 5.32 -11.37 11.06
C CYS A 12 6.37 -12.09 10.19
N SER A 13 6.43 -11.82 8.89
CA SER A 13 7.38 -12.46 7.97
C SER A 13 8.14 -11.45 7.14
N LYS A 14 9.39 -11.79 6.80
CA LYS A 14 10.23 -11.05 5.83
C LYS A 14 10.16 -11.67 4.43
N LEU A 15 9.52 -12.83 4.27
CA LEU A 15 9.37 -13.47 2.98
C LEU A 15 8.43 -12.69 2.05
N CYS A 16 8.74 -12.73 0.76
CA CYS A 16 8.01 -12.01 -0.26
C CYS A 16 6.53 -12.43 -0.29
N ASN A 17 5.65 -11.47 -0.12
CA ASN A 17 4.19 -11.55 -0.27
C ASN A 17 3.48 -12.75 0.37
N VAL A 18 4.01 -13.31 1.46
CA VAL A 18 3.29 -14.33 2.22
C VAL A 18 2.10 -13.73 2.96
N ASP A 19 0.99 -14.46 3.03
CA ASP A 19 -0.20 -14.02 3.75
C ASP A 19 -0.10 -14.43 5.22
N VAL A 20 0.30 -13.49 6.07
CA VAL A 20 0.56 -13.67 7.49
C VAL A 20 0.03 -12.49 8.31
N ASP A 21 -0.09 -12.71 9.61
CA ASP A 21 -0.55 -11.76 10.61
C ASP A 21 0.38 -10.53 10.72
N LEU A 22 -0.11 -9.49 11.37
CA LEU A 22 0.72 -8.38 11.85
C LEU A 22 1.67 -8.85 12.96
N SER A 23 2.85 -8.25 13.00
CA SER A 23 3.71 -8.32 14.17
C SER A 23 3.19 -7.41 15.30
N GLU A 24 3.76 -7.51 16.50
CA GLU A 24 3.44 -6.59 17.60
C GLU A 24 3.64 -5.13 17.20
N GLU A 25 4.75 -4.82 16.49
CA GLU A 25 4.98 -3.49 15.94
C GLU A 25 3.95 -3.10 14.88
N GLY A 26 3.44 -4.09 14.13
CA GLY A 26 2.37 -3.87 13.15
C GLY A 26 1.08 -3.39 13.80
N TYR A 27 0.69 -3.94 14.93
CA TYR A 27 -0.44 -3.45 15.72
C TYR A 27 -0.19 -2.06 16.31
N ARG A 28 1.05 -1.76 16.76
CA ARG A 28 1.43 -0.40 17.20
C ARG A 28 1.34 0.60 16.05
N HIS A 29 1.79 0.24 14.84
CA HIS A 29 1.61 1.04 13.63
C HIS A 29 0.14 1.38 13.38
N ALA A 30 -0.73 0.37 13.42
CA ALA A 30 -2.17 0.54 13.16
C ALA A 30 -2.85 1.42 14.23
N SER A 31 -2.45 1.29 15.48
CA SER A 31 -2.93 2.15 16.57
C SER A 31 -2.56 3.62 16.37
N LEU A 32 -1.27 3.90 16.08
CA LEU A 32 -0.79 5.25 15.82
C LEU A 32 -1.42 5.87 14.56
N LEU A 33 -1.67 5.05 13.53
CA LEU A 33 -2.43 5.46 12.35
C LEU A 33 -3.86 5.85 12.71
N GLY A 34 -4.55 5.02 13.51
CA GLY A 34 -5.92 5.28 13.95
C GLY A 34 -6.02 6.62 14.68
N GLU A 35 -5.09 6.87 15.59
CA GLU A 35 -4.97 8.13 16.34
C GLU A 35 -4.66 9.32 15.40
N ARG A 36 -3.73 9.16 14.45
CA ARG A 36 -3.34 10.18 13.46
C ARG A 36 -4.51 10.65 12.62
N LEU A 37 -5.37 9.72 12.16
CA LEU A 37 -6.51 10.04 11.32
C LEU A 37 -7.82 10.26 12.10
N PHE A 38 -7.82 10.20 13.42
CA PHE A 38 -9.03 10.39 14.24
C PHE A 38 -9.74 11.71 13.94
N ARG A 39 -8.98 12.80 13.79
CA ARG A 39 -9.53 14.13 13.50
C ARG A 39 -10.01 14.30 12.06
N GLU A 40 -9.61 13.40 11.17
CA GLU A 40 -10.05 13.41 9.77
C GLU A 40 -11.50 12.92 9.61
N LYS A 41 -12.09 12.32 10.67
CA LYS A 41 -13.47 11.83 10.66
C LYS A 41 -13.73 10.86 9.50
N ILE A 42 -12.93 9.80 9.45
CA ILE A 42 -13.10 8.70 8.48
C ILE A 42 -14.54 8.20 8.53
N GLN A 43 -15.14 7.92 7.37
CA GLN A 43 -16.54 7.51 7.22
C GLN A 43 -16.69 6.07 6.75
N ALA A 44 -15.66 5.52 6.11
CA ALA A 44 -15.60 4.13 5.70
C ALA A 44 -14.14 3.65 5.64
N VAL A 45 -13.94 2.35 5.85
CA VAL A 45 -12.65 1.69 5.66
C VAL A 45 -12.79 0.65 4.56
N TYR A 46 -11.86 0.66 3.61
CA TYR A 46 -11.66 -0.39 2.63
C TYR A 46 -10.34 -1.10 2.91
N SER A 47 -10.28 -2.40 2.73
CA SER A 47 -9.00 -3.12 2.79
C SER A 47 -8.91 -4.20 1.72
N SER A 48 -7.68 -4.62 1.40
CA SER A 48 -7.48 -5.89 0.71
C SER A 48 -7.91 -7.06 1.59
N SER A 49 -7.98 -8.25 1.01
CA SER A 49 -8.31 -9.48 1.73
C SER A 49 -7.10 -10.13 2.41
N LEU A 50 -5.88 -9.64 2.18
CA LEU A 50 -4.68 -10.18 2.82
C LEU A 50 -4.67 -9.85 4.32
N LEU A 51 -4.35 -10.84 5.14
CA LEU A 51 -4.52 -10.80 6.59
C LEU A 51 -3.89 -9.56 7.23
N ARG A 52 -2.63 -9.23 6.87
CA ARG A 52 -1.93 -8.03 7.35
C ARG A 52 -2.68 -6.71 7.07
N ALA A 53 -3.42 -6.63 5.96
CA ALA A 53 -4.19 -5.43 5.63
C ALA A 53 -5.54 -5.41 6.38
N VAL A 54 -6.19 -6.55 6.50
CA VAL A 54 -7.43 -6.69 7.28
C VAL A 54 -7.19 -6.34 8.74
N GLU A 55 -6.15 -6.89 9.36
CA GLU A 55 -5.81 -6.62 10.76
C GLU A 55 -5.39 -5.16 10.98
N THR A 56 -4.62 -4.57 10.05
CA THR A 56 -4.31 -3.13 10.10
C THR A 56 -5.58 -2.29 10.08
N ALA A 57 -6.50 -2.61 9.16
CA ALA A 57 -7.78 -1.91 9.04
C ALA A 57 -8.62 -2.06 10.32
N GLN A 58 -8.74 -3.26 10.85
CA GLN A 58 -9.50 -3.53 12.07
C GLN A 58 -8.94 -2.79 13.29
N ALA A 59 -7.61 -2.84 13.50
CA ALA A 59 -6.96 -2.18 14.63
C ALA A 59 -7.07 -0.64 14.55
N ALA A 60 -6.87 -0.05 13.37
CA ALA A 60 -7.06 1.38 13.19
C ALA A 60 -8.53 1.80 13.32
N ASN A 61 -9.47 0.97 12.85
CA ASN A 61 -10.90 1.23 12.90
C ASN A 61 -11.48 1.24 14.33
N LEU A 62 -10.76 0.74 15.32
CA LEU A 62 -11.14 0.93 16.74
C LEU A 62 -11.26 2.42 17.13
N TYR A 63 -10.53 3.30 16.43
CA TYR A 63 -10.57 4.75 16.63
C TYR A 63 -11.69 5.44 15.85
N TRP A 64 -12.13 4.85 14.74
CA TRP A 64 -13.10 5.48 13.81
C TRP A 64 -14.50 4.88 13.95
N ASN A 65 -14.57 3.57 14.21
CA ASN A 65 -15.81 2.79 14.39
C ASN A 65 -16.80 2.98 13.23
N VAL A 66 -16.31 2.73 12.01
CA VAL A 66 -17.08 2.85 10.76
C VAL A 66 -17.15 1.52 10.03
N GLU A 67 -17.95 1.44 8.97
CA GLU A 67 -18.11 0.23 8.16
C GLU A 67 -16.79 -0.14 7.45
N HIS A 68 -16.48 -1.43 7.41
CA HIS A 68 -15.27 -1.99 6.80
C HIS A 68 -15.63 -2.89 5.62
N PHE A 69 -15.17 -2.51 4.44
CA PHE A 69 -15.36 -3.21 3.18
C PHE A 69 -14.08 -3.93 2.76
N ILE A 70 -14.12 -5.25 2.60
CA ILE A 70 -12.99 -6.03 2.11
C ILE A 70 -13.13 -6.17 0.60
N ARG A 71 -12.07 -5.82 -0.14
CA ARG A 71 -11.98 -5.90 -1.60
C ARG A 71 -10.69 -6.61 -2.01
N PRO A 72 -10.77 -7.88 -2.48
CA PRO A 72 -9.59 -8.64 -2.91
C PRO A 72 -8.77 -7.92 -3.99
N GLU A 73 -9.41 -7.11 -4.82
CA GLU A 73 -8.79 -6.31 -5.88
C GLU A 73 -7.77 -5.28 -5.37
N LEU A 74 -7.81 -4.97 -4.07
CA LEU A 74 -6.82 -4.11 -3.39
C LEU A 74 -5.60 -4.91 -2.87
N GLY A 75 -5.50 -6.23 -3.18
CA GLY A 75 -4.37 -7.07 -2.81
C GLY A 75 -3.04 -6.58 -3.38
N GLU A 76 -1.91 -7.01 -2.79
CA GLU A 76 -0.58 -6.64 -3.29
C GLU A 76 -0.39 -7.12 -4.74
N ILE A 77 0.46 -6.44 -5.50
CA ILE A 77 0.90 -6.93 -6.80
C ILE A 77 1.42 -8.36 -6.67
N SER A 78 0.98 -9.26 -7.53
CA SER A 78 1.51 -10.62 -7.50
C SER A 78 2.96 -10.61 -7.97
N PHE A 79 3.83 -11.14 -7.12
CA PHE A 79 5.25 -11.35 -7.43
C PHE A 79 5.49 -12.71 -8.11
N GLY A 80 4.44 -13.51 -8.30
CA GLY A 80 4.49 -14.79 -8.99
C GLY A 80 5.49 -15.75 -8.36
N ASP A 81 6.47 -16.22 -9.15
CA ASP A 81 7.45 -17.23 -8.73
C ASP A 81 8.39 -16.76 -7.61
N MET A 82 8.39 -15.46 -7.28
CA MET A 82 9.18 -14.91 -6.16
C MET A 82 8.46 -14.98 -4.82
N GLU A 83 7.15 -15.28 -4.79
CA GLU A 83 6.38 -15.33 -3.55
C GLU A 83 6.88 -16.43 -2.61
N GLY A 84 7.03 -16.08 -1.35
CA GLY A 84 7.60 -16.98 -0.33
C GLY A 84 9.14 -17.06 -0.28
N MET A 85 9.83 -16.38 -1.20
CA MET A 85 11.30 -16.32 -1.18
C MET A 85 11.80 -15.17 -0.28
N SER A 86 13.04 -15.29 0.20
CA SER A 86 13.74 -14.20 0.88
C SER A 86 14.26 -13.16 -0.13
N ASP A 87 14.57 -11.93 0.35
CA ASP A 87 15.17 -10.90 -0.49
C ASP A 87 16.54 -11.32 -1.05
N GLU A 88 17.32 -12.09 -0.28
CA GLU A 88 18.62 -12.63 -0.69
C GLU A 88 18.48 -13.65 -1.82
N GLU A 89 17.53 -14.57 -1.72
CA GLU A 89 17.24 -15.55 -2.78
C GLU A 89 16.77 -14.87 -4.06
N ILE A 90 15.85 -13.89 -3.93
CA ILE A 90 15.37 -13.10 -5.08
C ILE A 90 16.50 -12.33 -5.75
N ALA A 91 17.41 -11.73 -4.96
CA ALA A 91 18.54 -10.97 -5.49
C ALA A 91 19.51 -11.84 -6.30
N VAL A 92 19.62 -13.13 -5.97
CA VAL A 92 20.47 -14.08 -6.70
C VAL A 92 19.74 -14.68 -7.90
N VAL A 93 18.55 -15.25 -7.67
CA VAL A 93 17.84 -16.03 -8.71
C VAL A 93 17.28 -15.11 -9.81
N TYR A 94 16.77 -13.93 -9.43
CA TYR A 94 16.11 -12.99 -10.35
C TYR A 94 16.93 -11.73 -10.62
N LYS A 95 18.25 -11.82 -10.52
CA LYS A 95 19.15 -10.67 -10.72
C LYS A 95 18.90 -9.95 -12.04
N ASP A 96 18.89 -10.69 -13.15
CA ASP A 96 18.75 -10.11 -14.49
C ASP A 96 17.38 -9.44 -14.66
N PHE A 97 16.31 -10.04 -14.13
CA PHE A 97 14.98 -9.45 -14.11
C PHE A 97 14.97 -8.14 -13.30
N LYS A 98 15.59 -8.13 -12.10
CA LYS A 98 15.67 -6.93 -11.26
C LYS A 98 16.49 -5.81 -11.91
N ASP A 99 17.56 -6.17 -12.59
CA ASP A 99 18.39 -5.22 -13.34
C ASP A 99 17.59 -4.60 -14.52
N GLN A 100 16.82 -5.42 -15.25
CA GLN A 100 15.94 -4.94 -16.33
C GLN A 100 14.81 -4.07 -15.76
N GLN A 101 14.12 -4.51 -14.72
CA GLN A 101 13.04 -3.76 -14.06
C GLN A 101 13.57 -2.41 -13.53
N GLY A 102 14.83 -2.38 -13.04
CA GLY A 102 15.47 -1.16 -12.53
C GLY A 102 15.72 -0.08 -13.59
N ARG A 103 15.76 -0.44 -14.88
CA ARG A 103 15.88 0.53 -15.99
C ARG A 103 14.61 1.34 -16.21
N MET A 104 13.44 0.82 -15.76
CA MET A 104 12.13 1.50 -15.88
C MET A 104 11.76 1.89 -17.32
N GLU A 105 12.16 1.07 -18.28
CA GLU A 105 11.87 1.26 -19.72
C GLU A 105 10.54 0.64 -20.11
N GLU A 106 10.18 -0.47 -19.47
CA GLU A 106 8.95 -1.24 -19.71
C GLU A 106 8.24 -1.56 -18.38
N ASP A 107 6.91 -1.71 -18.41
CA ASP A 107 6.12 -2.22 -17.30
C ASP A 107 6.18 -3.76 -17.31
N LEU A 108 7.31 -4.29 -16.84
CA LEU A 108 7.60 -5.72 -16.86
C LEU A 108 6.74 -6.45 -15.83
N PRO A 109 5.99 -7.50 -16.23
CA PRO A 109 5.34 -8.38 -15.27
C PRO A 109 6.38 -9.15 -14.47
N TYR A 110 6.12 -9.37 -13.19
CA TYR A 110 6.90 -10.31 -12.41
C TYR A 110 6.79 -11.71 -13.02
N PRO A 111 7.85 -12.55 -13.00
CA PRO A 111 7.79 -13.92 -13.51
C PRO A 111 6.63 -14.70 -12.89
N GLY A 112 5.67 -15.13 -13.69
CA GLY A 112 4.44 -15.77 -13.21
C GLY A 112 3.47 -14.85 -12.45
N GLY A 113 3.73 -13.54 -12.39
CA GLY A 113 2.95 -12.56 -11.63
C GLY A 113 2.40 -11.42 -12.48
N GLU A 114 2.13 -10.30 -11.83
CA GLU A 114 1.50 -9.10 -12.42
C GLU A 114 2.54 -8.04 -12.81
N CYS A 115 2.16 -7.16 -13.76
CA CYS A 115 2.75 -5.84 -13.93
C CYS A 115 1.87 -4.76 -13.26
N ALA A 116 2.33 -3.51 -13.25
CA ALA A 116 1.55 -2.41 -12.66
C ALA A 116 0.24 -2.13 -13.43
N CYS A 117 0.22 -2.33 -14.75
CA CYS A 117 -1.01 -2.21 -15.54
C CYS A 117 -2.07 -3.24 -15.12
N ASP A 118 -1.68 -4.46 -14.71
CA ASP A 118 -2.62 -5.48 -14.23
C ASP A 118 -3.22 -5.06 -12.88
N VAL A 119 -2.38 -4.51 -11.99
CA VAL A 119 -2.84 -3.94 -10.72
C VAL A 119 -3.86 -2.82 -10.95
N VAL A 120 -3.58 -1.89 -11.85
CA VAL A 120 -4.52 -0.81 -12.20
C VAL A 120 -5.83 -1.39 -12.72
N ARG A 121 -5.78 -2.34 -13.64
CA ARG A 121 -6.98 -2.95 -14.25
C ARG A 121 -7.93 -3.55 -13.21
N ARG A 122 -7.40 -4.19 -12.15
CA ARG A 122 -8.23 -4.78 -11.10
C ARG A 122 -8.63 -3.80 -10.00
N ALA A 123 -7.77 -2.85 -9.65
CA ALA A 123 -8.03 -1.95 -8.51
C ALA A 123 -8.87 -0.72 -8.89
N GLU A 124 -8.73 -0.19 -10.11
CA GLU A 124 -9.44 1.02 -10.55
C GLU A 124 -10.97 0.94 -10.38
N PRO A 125 -11.65 -0.18 -10.73
CA PRO A 125 -13.09 -0.31 -10.49
C PRO A 125 -13.48 -0.09 -9.02
N VAL A 126 -12.64 -0.51 -8.05
CA VAL A 126 -12.88 -0.31 -6.61
C VAL A 126 -12.67 1.15 -6.23
N PHE A 127 -11.67 1.83 -6.79
CA PHE A 127 -11.49 3.28 -6.59
C PHE A 127 -12.70 4.06 -7.11
N MET A 128 -13.24 3.67 -8.25
CA MET A 128 -14.45 4.29 -8.81
C MET A 128 -15.73 3.90 -8.05
N GLU A 129 -15.77 2.74 -7.38
CA GLU A 129 -16.81 2.40 -6.40
C GLU A 129 -16.77 3.40 -5.23
N MET A 130 -15.58 3.66 -4.67
CA MET A 130 -15.41 4.61 -3.58
C MET A 130 -15.85 6.03 -3.98
N VAL A 131 -15.50 6.48 -5.19
CA VAL A 131 -15.94 7.79 -5.71
C VAL A 131 -17.48 7.91 -5.73
N ARG A 132 -18.18 6.81 -6.01
CA ARG A 132 -19.65 6.77 -6.11
C ARG A 132 -20.34 6.39 -4.81
N SER A 133 -19.61 6.09 -3.75
CA SER A 133 -20.14 5.58 -2.48
C SER A 133 -20.92 6.61 -1.66
N GLY A 134 -20.70 7.90 -1.93
CA GLY A 134 -21.25 9.01 -1.14
C GLY A 134 -20.46 9.34 0.13
N TYR A 135 -19.38 8.63 0.42
CA TYR A 135 -18.47 8.97 1.52
C TYR A 135 -17.47 10.03 1.08
N ASP A 136 -17.19 11.00 1.96
CA ASP A 136 -16.22 12.07 1.69
C ASP A 136 -14.79 11.74 2.13
N ARG A 137 -14.64 10.80 3.08
CA ARG A 137 -13.34 10.46 3.70
C ARG A 137 -13.25 8.97 3.93
N ILE A 138 -12.42 8.32 3.14
CA ILE A 138 -12.26 6.86 3.12
C ILE A 138 -10.80 6.51 3.43
N ALA A 139 -10.59 5.61 4.40
CA ALA A 139 -9.31 4.96 4.63
C ALA A 139 -9.23 3.68 3.77
N VAL A 140 -8.12 3.51 3.04
CA VAL A 140 -7.92 2.36 2.14
C VAL A 140 -6.64 1.64 2.55
N VAL A 141 -6.76 0.53 3.27
CA VAL A 141 -5.61 -0.25 3.72
C VAL A 141 -5.22 -1.27 2.66
N THR A 142 -4.06 -1.07 2.07
CA THR A 142 -3.56 -1.84 0.94
C THR A 142 -2.04 -2.02 1.01
N HIS A 143 -1.35 -2.08 -0.11
CA HIS A 143 0.04 -2.52 -0.24
C HIS A 143 0.87 -1.55 -1.07
N GLY A 144 2.20 -1.69 -0.99
CA GLY A 144 3.13 -0.78 -1.65
C GLY A 144 3.03 -0.78 -3.17
N GLY A 145 2.82 -1.94 -3.78
CA GLY A 145 2.62 -2.07 -5.23
C GLY A 145 1.35 -1.36 -5.70
N VAL A 146 0.22 -1.59 -5.02
CA VAL A 146 -1.06 -0.96 -5.36
C VAL A 146 -1.00 0.56 -5.20
N ILE A 147 -0.48 1.05 -4.06
CA ILE A 147 -0.37 2.50 -3.81
C ILE A 147 0.42 3.19 -4.92
N ARG A 148 1.58 2.64 -5.29
CA ARG A 148 2.42 3.21 -6.34
C ARG A 148 1.79 3.14 -7.71
N SER A 149 1.22 1.97 -8.08
CA SER A 149 0.61 1.76 -9.38
C SER A 149 -0.60 2.69 -9.59
N MET A 150 -1.49 2.78 -8.61
CA MET A 150 -2.66 3.65 -8.68
C MET A 150 -2.27 5.13 -8.66
N THR A 151 -1.28 5.52 -7.83
CA THR A 151 -0.76 6.90 -7.83
C THR A 151 -0.13 7.25 -9.18
N ALA A 152 0.71 6.37 -9.74
CA ALA A 152 1.32 6.58 -11.06
C ALA A 152 0.25 6.74 -12.15
N HIS A 153 -0.76 5.87 -12.14
CA HIS A 153 -1.87 5.90 -13.08
C HIS A 153 -2.61 7.25 -13.05
N TYR A 154 -3.05 7.69 -11.88
CA TYR A 154 -3.81 8.93 -11.74
C TYR A 154 -2.99 10.20 -12.00
N LEU A 155 -1.67 10.15 -11.81
CA LEU A 155 -0.77 11.27 -12.13
C LEU A 155 -0.26 11.25 -13.58
N GLY A 156 -0.66 10.28 -14.40
CA GLY A 156 -0.20 10.16 -15.78
C GLY A 156 1.28 9.79 -15.91
N ILE A 157 1.87 9.19 -14.87
CA ILE A 157 3.23 8.66 -14.92
C ILE A 157 3.22 7.39 -15.76
N PRO A 158 4.11 7.25 -16.78
CA PRO A 158 4.21 6.01 -17.54
C PRO A 158 4.37 4.80 -16.62
N MET A 159 3.57 3.75 -16.81
CA MET A 159 3.54 2.60 -15.92
C MET A 159 4.90 1.89 -15.79
N ALA A 160 5.74 1.92 -16.81
CA ALA A 160 7.14 1.50 -16.71
C ALA A 160 7.91 2.18 -15.57
N ARG A 161 7.47 3.36 -15.14
CA ARG A 161 8.14 4.21 -14.13
C ARG A 161 7.42 4.27 -12.78
N TRP A 162 6.43 3.44 -12.52
CA TRP A 162 5.68 3.48 -11.25
C TRP A 162 6.57 3.36 -10.00
N ARG A 163 7.75 2.73 -10.14
CA ARG A 163 8.71 2.52 -9.05
C ARG A 163 9.50 3.78 -8.65
N ILE A 164 9.46 4.87 -9.45
CA ILE A 164 10.07 6.15 -9.04
C ILE A 164 9.36 6.78 -7.84
N LEU A 165 8.14 6.35 -7.56
CA LEU A 165 7.35 6.80 -6.41
C LEU A 165 7.88 6.18 -5.10
N GLY A 166 9.12 6.56 -4.76
CA GLY A 166 9.83 6.15 -3.56
C GLY A 166 10.46 4.74 -3.64
N THR A 167 11.61 4.58 -3.04
CA THR A 167 12.31 3.29 -2.96
C THR A 167 11.57 2.29 -2.07
N SER A 168 10.98 2.78 -0.97
CA SER A 168 10.08 2.03 -0.10
C SER A 168 9.00 2.95 0.47
N LEU A 169 7.82 2.41 0.74
CA LEU A 169 6.81 3.08 1.54
C LEU A 169 6.91 2.57 2.97
N GLU A 170 6.77 3.46 3.96
CA GLU A 170 6.72 3.04 5.37
C GLU A 170 5.44 2.25 5.66
N ASN A 171 5.50 1.34 6.64
CA ASN A 171 4.31 0.67 7.13
C ASN A 171 3.38 1.70 7.78
N CYS A 172 2.08 1.61 7.54
CA CYS A 172 1.07 2.58 7.94
C CYS A 172 1.35 4.02 7.49
N SER A 173 2.19 4.21 6.46
CA SER A 173 2.28 5.52 5.80
C SER A 173 1.00 5.85 5.04
N ILE A 174 0.73 7.14 4.90
CA ILE A 174 -0.47 7.70 4.29
C ILE A 174 -0.10 8.34 2.95
N THR A 175 -0.76 7.91 1.89
CA THR A 175 -0.77 8.62 0.59
C THR A 175 -2.19 9.13 0.38
N GLN A 176 -2.37 10.45 0.29
CA GLN A 176 -3.68 11.06 0.16
C GLN A 176 -3.94 11.46 -1.29
N LEU A 177 -5.04 10.95 -1.83
CA LEU A 177 -5.60 11.35 -3.12
C LEU A 177 -6.94 12.05 -2.90
N ASP A 178 -7.07 13.26 -3.41
CA ASP A 178 -8.31 14.03 -3.36
C ASP A 178 -9.01 13.97 -4.72
N TRP A 179 -10.29 13.56 -4.72
CA TRP A 179 -11.11 13.53 -5.92
C TRP A 179 -11.63 14.94 -6.25
N ASP A 180 -11.20 15.43 -7.41
CA ASP A 180 -11.70 16.66 -8.04
C ASP A 180 -12.90 16.28 -8.92
N GLU A 181 -14.10 16.49 -8.41
CA GLU A 181 -15.34 16.12 -9.09
C GLU A 181 -15.58 16.94 -10.36
N GLU A 182 -15.18 18.21 -10.36
CA GLU A 182 -15.35 19.10 -11.50
C GLU A 182 -14.58 18.63 -12.74
N ASN A 183 -13.36 18.12 -12.51
CA ASN A 183 -12.46 17.68 -13.58
C ASN A 183 -12.38 16.16 -13.72
N GLY A 184 -13.06 15.39 -12.86
CA GLY A 184 -13.11 13.93 -12.91
C GLY A 184 -11.73 13.27 -12.75
N ARG A 185 -10.91 13.76 -11.83
CA ARG A 185 -9.54 13.28 -11.62
C ARG A 185 -9.12 13.27 -10.15
N PHE A 186 -8.12 12.47 -9.81
CA PHE A 186 -7.47 12.51 -8.51
C PHE A 186 -6.30 13.50 -8.50
N LEU A 187 -6.15 14.20 -7.39
CA LEU A 187 -5.01 15.08 -7.07
C LEU A 187 -4.21 14.47 -5.93
N LEU A 188 -2.89 14.43 -6.05
CA LEU A 188 -2.01 13.95 -5.00
C LEU A 188 -1.74 15.07 -3.99
N GLU A 189 -2.20 14.90 -2.75
CA GLU A 189 -1.99 15.85 -1.65
C GLU A 189 -0.79 15.48 -0.78
N ARG A 190 -0.58 14.16 -0.56
CA ARG A 190 0.53 13.63 0.24
C ARG A 190 0.98 12.30 -0.33
N PHE A 191 2.26 12.03 -0.23
CA PHE A 191 2.82 10.73 -0.60
C PHE A 191 3.72 10.20 0.49
N ASN A 192 3.45 8.96 0.95
CA ASN A 192 4.26 8.28 1.96
C ASN A 192 4.46 9.12 3.25
N ASP A 193 3.40 9.81 3.71
CA ASP A 193 3.44 10.57 4.99
C ASP A 193 3.41 9.58 6.16
N TYR A 194 4.51 9.54 6.92
CA TYR A 194 4.67 8.73 8.11
C TYR A 194 5.09 9.57 9.34
N ALA A 195 4.79 10.87 9.34
CA ALA A 195 5.16 11.80 10.41
C ALA A 195 4.70 11.33 11.81
N HIS A 196 3.60 10.59 11.89
CA HIS A 196 3.10 10.02 13.15
C HIS A 196 3.97 8.86 13.69
N LEU A 197 4.86 8.30 12.88
CA LEU A 197 5.80 7.24 13.28
C LEU A 197 7.22 7.78 13.57
N GLU A 198 7.56 8.99 13.12
CA GLU A 198 8.91 9.57 13.32
C GLU A 198 9.33 9.67 14.80
N PRO A 199 8.41 9.91 15.77
CA PRO A 199 8.76 9.87 17.20
C PRO A 199 9.14 8.47 17.72
N TYR A 200 8.93 7.40 16.92
CA TYR A 200 9.15 6.00 17.28
C TYR A 200 10.14 5.34 16.29
N PRO A 201 11.46 5.62 16.40
CA PRO A 201 12.45 5.12 15.42
C PRO A 201 12.51 3.59 15.29
N ASP A 202 12.14 2.86 16.34
CA ASP A 202 12.04 1.40 16.38
C ASP A 202 10.96 0.84 15.46
N LEU A 203 9.96 1.65 15.14
CA LEU A 203 8.88 1.29 14.21
C LEU A 203 9.24 1.53 12.75
N LEU A 204 10.22 2.36 12.43
CA LEU A 204 10.57 2.67 11.06
C LEU A 204 11.25 1.48 10.36
N ARG A 205 11.01 1.35 9.04
CA ARG A 205 11.58 0.24 8.23
C ARG A 205 13.08 0.10 8.36
N ARG A 206 13.83 1.21 8.44
CA ARG A 206 15.29 1.18 8.60
C ARG A 206 15.71 0.36 9.84
N ALA A 207 15.02 0.50 10.96
CA ALA A 207 15.34 -0.25 12.17
C ALA A 207 15.07 -1.76 12.01
N TRP A 208 14.13 -2.14 11.16
CA TRP A 208 13.82 -3.54 10.86
C TRP A 208 14.81 -4.17 9.88
N VAL A 209 15.30 -3.40 8.91
CA VAL A 209 16.31 -3.84 7.93
C VAL A 209 17.67 -3.95 8.62
N ASP A 210 18.04 -2.96 9.46
CA ASP A 210 19.34 -2.88 10.11
C ASP A 210 19.51 -3.89 11.28
N ALA A 211 18.42 -4.42 11.84
CA ALA A 211 18.46 -5.37 12.94
C ALA A 211 18.97 -6.79 12.55
N VAL A 212 19.45 -6.96 11.33
CA VAL A 212 19.87 -8.26 10.76
C VAL A 212 21.34 -8.27 10.31
N ASN A 213 22.11 -7.19 10.60
CA ASN A 213 23.56 -7.11 10.36
C ASN A 213 24.36 -7.26 11.64
#